data_a7d95c5d8a00ee13f8862dba55a0bac1
#
_entry.id   a7d95c5d8a00ee13f8862dba55a0bac1
#
_cell.length_a   1.000
_cell.length_b   1.000
_cell.length_c   1.000
_cell.angle_alpha   90.00
_cell.angle_beta   90.00
_cell.angle_gamma   90.00
#
_symmetry.space_group_name_H-M   'P 1'
#
loop_
_entity.id
_entity.type
_entity.pdbx_description
1 polymer ?
#
loop_
_entity_poly.entity_id
_entity_poly.type
_entity_poly.pdbx_seq_one_letter_code
_entity_poly.pdbx_strand_id
1 'polypeptide(L)'
;KTWPAESVRAAAAAGQRRFGENYVQEGVGKATELSGLGLEWHFIGPLQSNKTRAVAETFAWVHSVDRLKIAERLAEQRPEALPPLQVCVQVNVSNEASKHGVPLDAAGALMMQIARLPRLRLRGLMAIPAPNPDYEAQRRALRPVRELFERLRADGLAIDTLSMGMSHDLEAAIAEGATLVRVGTAIFGERSKAGA
;
A
#
# COMPACT_ATOMS: atom_id res chain seq x y z
N LYS A 1 8.11 -9.01 2.74
CA LYS A 1 7.37 -10.26 2.51
C LYS A 1 8.22 -11.42 2.98
N THR A 2 7.72 -12.24 3.90
CA THR A 2 8.40 -13.48 4.37
C THR A 2 9.81 -13.31 4.98
N TRP A 3 10.28 -12.10 5.22
CA TRP A 3 11.49 -11.87 5.98
C TRP A 3 11.18 -12.00 7.47
N PRO A 4 12.03 -12.66 8.26
CA PRO A 4 11.81 -12.84 9.70
C PRO A 4 11.87 -11.49 10.44
N ALA A 5 11.32 -11.44 11.65
CA ALA A 5 11.35 -10.26 12.51
C ALA A 5 12.77 -9.75 12.78
N GLU A 6 13.75 -10.65 12.82
CA GLU A 6 15.18 -10.34 12.95
C GLU A 6 15.68 -9.40 11.84
N SER A 7 15.32 -9.67 10.56
CA SER A 7 15.69 -8.81 9.44
C SER A 7 15.04 -7.43 9.56
N VAL A 8 13.80 -7.37 10.05
CA VAL A 8 13.11 -6.10 10.32
C VAL A 8 13.83 -5.34 11.44
N ARG A 9 14.23 -6.03 12.51
CA ARG A 9 14.98 -5.47 13.64
C ARG A 9 16.31 -4.88 13.17
N ALA A 10 17.05 -5.60 12.32
CA ALA A 10 18.31 -5.12 11.75
C ALA A 10 18.12 -3.85 10.91
N ALA A 11 17.10 -3.81 10.05
CA ALA A 11 16.78 -2.62 9.27
C ALA A 11 16.32 -1.45 10.15
N ALA A 12 15.57 -1.73 11.23
CA ALA A 12 15.14 -0.74 12.21
C ALA A 12 16.34 -0.14 12.96
N ALA A 13 17.33 -0.96 13.31
CA ALA A 13 18.59 -0.51 13.92
C ALA A 13 19.39 0.41 12.99
N ALA A 14 19.29 0.20 11.66
CA ALA A 14 19.86 1.08 10.64
C ALA A 14 19.03 2.35 10.36
N GLY A 15 17.94 2.57 11.12
CA GLY A 15 17.14 3.79 11.04
C GLY A 15 15.82 3.67 10.26
N GLN A 16 15.53 2.52 9.62
CA GLN A 16 14.25 2.34 8.92
C GLN A 16 13.09 2.22 9.91
N ARG A 17 11.99 2.95 9.67
CA ARG A 17 10.83 2.97 10.57
C ARG A 17 9.55 2.46 9.93
N ARG A 18 9.44 2.45 8.60
CA ARG A 18 8.24 2.07 7.85
C ARG A 18 8.42 0.73 7.19
N PHE A 19 7.54 -0.21 7.51
CA PHE A 19 7.62 -1.58 7.00
C PHE A 19 6.31 -2.03 6.38
N GLY A 20 6.39 -2.66 5.19
CA GLY A 20 5.23 -3.16 4.46
C GLY A 20 5.11 -4.67 4.51
N GLU A 21 3.91 -5.18 4.82
CA GLU A 21 3.59 -6.60 4.84
C GLU A 21 2.42 -6.95 3.91
N ASN A 22 2.46 -8.16 3.35
CA ASN A 22 1.42 -8.64 2.44
C ASN A 22 0.49 -9.68 3.04
N TYR A 23 0.88 -10.33 4.11
CA TYR A 23 0.12 -11.38 4.77
C TYR A 23 -0.26 -10.92 6.17
N VAL A 24 -1.57 -10.95 6.46
CA VAL A 24 -2.11 -10.38 7.70
C VAL A 24 -1.49 -11.03 8.93
N GLN A 25 -1.46 -12.37 8.97
CA GLN A 25 -0.94 -13.10 10.13
C GLN A 25 0.55 -12.80 10.38
N GLU A 26 1.36 -12.77 9.32
CA GLU A 26 2.78 -12.45 9.44
C GLU A 26 2.99 -11.01 9.93
N GLY A 27 2.23 -10.07 9.35
CA GLY A 27 2.34 -8.66 9.72
C GLY A 27 1.90 -8.41 11.17
N VAL A 28 0.79 -9.01 11.62
CA VAL A 28 0.32 -8.92 13.01
C VAL A 28 1.36 -9.54 13.96
N GLY A 29 1.89 -10.72 13.66
CA GLY A 29 2.91 -11.37 14.47
C GLY A 29 4.16 -10.50 14.64
N LYS A 30 4.69 -9.95 13.55
CA LYS A 30 5.87 -9.06 13.58
C LYS A 30 5.58 -7.75 14.31
N ALA A 31 4.41 -7.14 14.09
CA ALA A 31 4.03 -5.91 14.77
C ALA A 31 3.94 -6.11 16.29
N THR A 32 3.44 -7.26 16.73
CA THR A 32 3.40 -7.62 18.15
C THR A 32 4.79 -7.87 18.71
N GLU A 33 5.61 -8.69 18.04
CA GLU A 33 6.97 -9.03 18.49
C GLU A 33 7.89 -7.80 18.55
N LEU A 34 7.70 -6.84 17.64
CA LEU A 34 8.54 -5.66 17.52
C LEU A 34 7.89 -4.37 18.07
N SER A 35 6.84 -4.51 18.90
CA SER A 35 6.03 -3.37 19.39
C SER A 35 6.84 -2.31 20.12
N GLY A 36 7.94 -2.68 20.82
CA GLY A 36 8.83 -1.75 21.52
C GLY A 36 9.72 -0.87 20.62
N LEU A 37 9.73 -1.07 19.30
CA LEU A 37 10.62 -0.35 18.39
C LEU A 37 10.00 0.90 17.73
N GLY A 38 8.73 1.21 17.98
CA GLY A 38 8.05 2.37 17.40
C GLY A 38 7.99 2.33 15.87
N LEU A 39 7.72 1.18 15.28
CA LEU A 39 7.65 0.98 13.84
C LEU A 39 6.27 1.33 13.29
N GLU A 40 6.23 1.92 12.10
CA GLU A 40 5.00 2.17 11.35
C GLU A 40 4.76 1.02 10.37
N TRP A 41 3.65 0.32 10.55
CA TRP A 41 3.29 -0.85 9.75
C TRP A 41 2.32 -0.52 8.65
N HIS A 42 2.66 -0.92 7.42
CA HIS A 42 1.85 -0.74 6.22
C HIS A 42 1.38 -2.10 5.71
N PHE A 43 0.08 -2.26 5.50
CA PHE A 43 -0.47 -3.41 4.81
C PHE A 43 -0.55 -3.11 3.32
N ILE A 44 0.12 -3.93 2.50
CA ILE A 44 0.27 -3.71 1.06
C ILE A 44 -0.17 -4.91 0.20
N GLY A 45 -0.65 -5.99 0.84
CA GLY A 45 -1.16 -7.18 0.17
C GLY A 45 -2.67 -7.12 -0.09
N PRO A 46 -3.24 -8.06 -0.85
CA PRO A 46 -4.68 -8.14 -1.07
C PRO A 46 -5.41 -8.41 0.24
N LEU A 47 -6.48 -7.65 0.50
CA LEU A 47 -7.22 -7.71 1.75
C LEU A 47 -8.56 -8.42 1.60
N GLN A 48 -8.70 -9.56 2.26
CA GLN A 48 -9.96 -10.29 2.38
C GLN A 48 -10.84 -9.67 3.48
N SER A 49 -12.17 -9.68 3.26
CA SER A 49 -13.14 -9.07 4.19
C SER A 49 -13.11 -9.67 5.61
N ASN A 50 -12.78 -10.95 5.76
CA ASN A 50 -12.66 -11.61 7.06
C ASN A 50 -11.38 -11.29 7.83
N LYS A 51 -10.43 -10.56 7.20
CA LYS A 51 -9.16 -10.16 7.81
C LYS A 51 -9.09 -8.66 8.15
N THR A 52 -10.10 -7.88 7.80
CA THR A 52 -10.11 -6.42 7.96
C THR A 52 -9.94 -5.98 9.41
N ARG A 53 -10.51 -6.71 10.40
CA ARG A 53 -10.39 -6.38 11.81
C ARG A 53 -8.94 -6.39 12.29
N ALA A 54 -8.23 -7.48 12.04
CA ALA A 54 -6.82 -7.60 12.45
C ALA A 54 -5.94 -6.52 11.79
N VAL A 55 -6.26 -6.15 10.54
CA VAL A 55 -5.56 -5.07 9.84
C VAL A 55 -5.90 -3.71 10.44
N ALA A 56 -7.17 -3.43 10.71
CA ALA A 56 -7.61 -2.18 11.31
C ALA A 56 -7.03 -1.94 12.72
N GLU A 57 -6.84 -2.99 13.50
CA GLU A 57 -6.31 -2.93 14.86
C GLU A 57 -4.77 -2.81 14.90
N THR A 58 -4.05 -3.28 13.88
CA THR A 58 -2.59 -3.40 13.94
C THR A 58 -1.85 -2.40 13.06
N PHE A 59 -2.33 -2.14 11.85
CA PHE A 59 -1.58 -1.36 10.86
C PHE A 59 -1.91 0.14 10.96
N ALA A 60 -0.93 0.97 10.61
CA ALA A 60 -1.12 2.42 10.45
C ALA A 60 -1.61 2.78 9.04
N TRP A 61 -1.29 1.93 8.04
CA TRP A 61 -1.61 2.14 6.63
C TRP A 61 -2.17 0.89 5.97
N VAL A 62 -3.10 1.09 5.03
CA VAL A 62 -3.56 0.07 4.07
C VAL A 62 -3.49 0.65 2.67
N HIS A 63 -2.67 0.04 1.79
CA HIS A 63 -2.48 0.54 0.43
C HIS A 63 -3.37 -0.13 -0.60
N SER A 64 -4.04 -1.20 -0.24
CA SER A 64 -4.72 -2.14 -1.15
C SER A 64 -6.24 -2.11 -1.03
N VAL A 65 -6.82 -0.94 -0.75
CA VAL A 65 -8.29 -0.81 -0.76
C VAL A 65 -8.78 -0.79 -2.20
N ASP A 66 -9.55 -1.81 -2.59
CA ASP A 66 -10.03 -2.00 -3.96
C ASP A 66 -11.56 -1.99 -4.09
N ARG A 67 -12.30 -1.80 -2.99
CA ARG A 67 -13.76 -1.74 -2.98
C ARG A 67 -14.30 -1.12 -1.70
N LEU A 68 -15.46 -0.49 -1.80
CA LEU A 68 -16.10 0.22 -0.70
C LEU A 68 -16.30 -0.66 0.54
N LYS A 69 -16.77 -1.89 0.36
CA LYS A 69 -17.00 -2.85 1.47
C LYS A 69 -15.75 -3.08 2.35
N ILE A 70 -14.56 -3.06 1.78
CA ILE A 70 -13.32 -3.17 2.57
C ILE A 70 -13.09 -1.90 3.37
N ALA A 71 -13.27 -0.73 2.76
CA ALA A 71 -13.11 0.55 3.44
C ALA A 71 -14.11 0.71 4.60
N GLU A 72 -15.38 0.40 4.38
CA GLU A 72 -16.42 0.44 5.42
C GLU A 72 -16.04 -0.44 6.62
N ARG A 73 -15.65 -1.69 6.37
CA ARG A 73 -15.23 -2.60 7.43
C ARG A 73 -13.99 -2.12 8.19
N LEU A 74 -13.01 -1.54 7.48
CA LEU A 74 -11.84 -0.94 8.12
C LEU A 74 -12.24 0.25 9.01
N ALA A 75 -13.15 1.10 8.53
CA ALA A 75 -13.67 2.25 9.28
C ALA A 75 -14.40 1.82 10.55
N GLU A 76 -15.33 0.87 10.43
CA GLU A 76 -16.10 0.32 11.54
C GLU A 76 -15.22 -0.39 12.60
N GLN A 77 -14.16 -1.05 12.16
CA GLN A 77 -13.31 -1.89 13.00
C GLN A 77 -12.07 -1.17 13.53
N ARG A 78 -11.82 0.08 13.09
CA ARG A 78 -10.70 0.86 13.62
C ARG A 78 -10.97 1.28 15.07
N PRO A 79 -10.13 0.88 16.04
CA PRO A 79 -10.31 1.26 17.44
C PRO A 79 -10.28 2.78 17.65
N GLU A 80 -11.12 3.28 18.56
CA GLU A 80 -11.17 4.72 18.88
C GLU A 80 -9.86 5.28 19.46
N ALA A 81 -9.16 4.46 20.19
CA ALA A 81 -7.88 4.82 20.78
C ALA A 81 -6.74 4.98 19.77
N LEU A 82 -6.93 4.51 18.53
CA LEU A 82 -5.93 4.62 17.48
C LEU A 82 -6.22 5.81 16.55
N PRO A 83 -5.18 6.47 16.01
CA PRO A 83 -5.35 7.48 14.97
C PRO A 83 -6.12 6.92 13.76
N PRO A 84 -6.78 7.76 12.95
CA PRO A 84 -7.43 7.31 11.72
C PRO A 84 -6.48 6.49 10.84
N LEU A 85 -6.98 5.38 10.32
CA LEU A 85 -6.22 4.49 9.45
C LEU A 85 -5.96 5.18 8.11
N GLN A 86 -4.69 5.27 7.73
CA GLN A 86 -4.29 5.84 6.45
C GLN A 86 -4.59 4.84 5.34
N VAL A 87 -5.30 5.26 4.28
CA VAL A 87 -5.68 4.35 3.19
C VAL A 87 -5.35 4.91 1.82
N CYS A 88 -4.87 4.04 0.92
CA CYS A 88 -4.77 4.31 -0.50
C CYS A 88 -5.73 3.38 -1.26
N VAL A 89 -6.29 3.87 -2.35
CA VAL A 89 -7.07 3.04 -3.28
C VAL A 89 -6.11 2.39 -4.27
N GLN A 90 -6.17 1.07 -4.36
CA GLN A 90 -5.39 0.32 -5.34
C GLN A 90 -6.07 0.37 -6.69
N VAL A 91 -5.33 0.81 -7.71
CA VAL A 91 -5.78 0.81 -9.11
C VAL A 91 -5.12 -0.30 -9.93
N ASN A 92 -5.89 -0.89 -10.82
CA ASN A 92 -5.41 -1.87 -11.81
C ASN A 92 -4.99 -1.13 -13.08
N VAL A 93 -3.69 -1.00 -13.28
CA VAL A 93 -3.10 -0.31 -14.44
C VAL A 93 -2.84 -1.20 -15.64
N SER A 94 -2.97 -2.52 -15.49
CA SER A 94 -2.67 -3.49 -16.56
C SER A 94 -3.93 -3.92 -17.31
N ASN A 95 -5.12 -3.53 -16.86
CA ASN A 95 -6.42 -4.03 -17.36
C ASN A 95 -6.54 -5.57 -17.41
N GLU A 96 -5.71 -6.27 -16.63
CA GLU A 96 -5.78 -7.71 -16.51
C GLU A 96 -6.79 -8.08 -15.42
N ALA A 97 -7.83 -8.84 -15.78
CA ALA A 97 -8.88 -9.26 -14.83
C ALA A 97 -8.36 -10.08 -13.64
N SER A 98 -7.17 -10.66 -13.78
CA SER A 98 -6.49 -11.42 -12.71
C SER A 98 -5.78 -10.55 -11.67
N LYS A 99 -5.62 -9.25 -11.90
CA LYS A 99 -4.91 -8.33 -10.99
C LYS A 99 -5.88 -7.58 -10.09
N HIS A 100 -5.44 -7.42 -8.84
CA HIS A 100 -6.17 -6.66 -7.83
C HIS A 100 -6.18 -5.16 -8.15
N GLY A 101 -7.20 -4.47 -7.66
CA GLY A 101 -7.38 -3.04 -7.82
C GLY A 101 -8.61 -2.70 -8.65
N VAL A 102 -9.09 -1.48 -8.50
CA VAL A 102 -10.21 -0.97 -9.30
C VAL A 102 -9.71 -0.43 -10.65
N PRO A 103 -10.53 -0.45 -11.69
CA PRO A 103 -10.21 0.28 -12.93
C PRO A 103 -9.95 1.77 -12.65
N LEU A 104 -9.08 2.39 -13.44
CA LEU A 104 -8.71 3.81 -13.25
C LEU A 104 -9.91 4.76 -13.31
N ASP A 105 -10.87 4.48 -14.18
CA ASP A 105 -12.10 5.27 -14.35
C ASP A 105 -13.07 5.14 -13.15
N ALA A 106 -13.05 4.02 -12.44
CA ALA A 106 -13.86 3.79 -11.25
C ALA A 106 -13.21 4.32 -9.95
N ALA A 107 -11.90 4.59 -9.96
CA ALA A 107 -11.15 4.93 -8.76
C ALA A 107 -11.62 6.24 -8.12
N GLY A 108 -11.91 7.27 -8.92
CA GLY A 108 -12.37 8.57 -8.42
C GLY A 108 -13.66 8.47 -7.62
N ALA A 109 -14.66 7.74 -8.13
CA ALA A 109 -15.94 7.54 -7.44
C ALA A 109 -15.75 6.78 -6.11
N LEU A 110 -14.91 5.74 -6.10
CA LEU A 110 -14.58 5.01 -4.88
C LEU A 110 -13.87 5.91 -3.86
N MET A 111 -12.91 6.71 -4.28
CA MET A 111 -12.17 7.62 -3.40
C MET A 111 -13.09 8.67 -2.76
N MET A 112 -14.04 9.23 -3.51
CA MET A 112 -15.03 10.16 -2.97
C MET A 112 -15.92 9.52 -1.89
N GLN A 113 -16.27 8.25 -2.03
CA GLN A 113 -17.01 7.51 -1.01
C GLN A 113 -16.16 7.25 0.23
N ILE A 114 -14.91 6.80 0.05
CA ILE A 114 -13.97 6.52 1.15
C ILE A 114 -13.63 7.79 1.94
N ALA A 115 -13.49 8.93 1.29
CA ALA A 115 -13.18 10.21 1.93
C ALA A 115 -14.23 10.65 2.97
N ARG A 116 -15.45 10.10 2.91
CA ARG A 116 -16.56 10.38 3.84
C ARG A 116 -16.63 9.41 5.02
N LEU A 117 -15.84 8.32 4.97
CA LEU A 117 -15.89 7.31 6.04
C LEU A 117 -15.14 7.82 7.29
N PRO A 118 -15.75 7.68 8.49
CA PRO A 118 -15.09 8.05 9.72
C PRO A 118 -13.88 7.13 9.99
N ARG A 119 -12.93 7.62 10.79
CA ARG A 119 -11.74 6.86 11.22
C ARG A 119 -10.82 6.36 10.10
N LEU A 120 -11.09 6.74 8.85
CA LEU A 120 -10.16 6.61 7.73
C LEU A 120 -9.63 7.97 7.33
N ARG A 121 -8.40 7.98 6.87
CA ARG A 121 -7.81 9.11 6.17
C ARG A 121 -7.38 8.66 4.80
N LEU A 122 -8.14 9.09 3.78
CA LEU A 122 -7.78 8.84 2.40
C LEU A 122 -6.48 9.62 2.07
N ARG A 123 -5.48 8.91 1.58
CA ARG A 123 -4.17 9.49 1.27
C ARG A 123 -3.89 9.55 -0.23
N GLY A 124 -4.47 8.67 -1.02
CA GLY A 124 -4.24 8.69 -2.45
C GLY A 124 -4.38 7.34 -3.15
N LEU A 125 -3.52 7.09 -4.10
CA LEU A 125 -3.56 5.91 -4.97
C LEU A 125 -2.37 4.97 -4.73
N MET A 126 -2.59 3.69 -5.01
CA MET A 126 -1.53 2.68 -5.07
C MET A 126 -1.62 1.93 -6.39
N ALA A 127 -0.47 1.66 -7.00
CA ALA A 127 -0.38 0.86 -8.21
C ALA A 127 0.78 -0.14 -8.17
N ILE A 128 0.55 -1.31 -8.79
CA ILE A 128 1.57 -2.32 -9.06
C ILE A 128 1.46 -2.70 -10.53
N PRO A 129 2.27 -2.13 -11.42
CA PRO A 129 2.23 -2.45 -12.84
C PRO A 129 2.75 -3.89 -13.11
N ALA A 130 2.53 -4.36 -14.32
CA ALA A 130 3.21 -5.56 -14.80
C ALA A 130 4.72 -5.33 -14.84
N PRO A 131 5.54 -6.31 -14.44
CA PRO A 131 6.99 -6.20 -14.59
C PRO A 131 7.38 -5.95 -16.05
N ASN A 132 8.23 -4.97 -16.26
CA ASN A 132 8.78 -4.65 -17.57
C ASN A 132 10.25 -4.21 -17.38
N PRO A 133 11.21 -4.66 -18.18
CA PRO A 133 12.61 -4.23 -18.09
C PRO A 133 12.85 -2.85 -18.72
N ASP A 134 11.98 -2.38 -19.60
CA ASP A 134 12.14 -1.09 -20.30
C ASP A 134 11.63 0.08 -19.44
N TYR A 135 12.51 1.03 -19.19
CA TYR A 135 12.24 2.20 -18.35
C TYR A 135 11.07 3.04 -18.85
N GLU A 136 11.00 3.29 -20.16
CA GLU A 136 9.94 4.12 -20.74
C GLU A 136 8.59 3.36 -20.74
N ALA A 137 8.60 2.04 -20.87
CA ALA A 137 7.38 1.24 -20.71
C ALA A 137 6.88 1.26 -19.26
N GLN A 138 7.78 1.19 -18.28
CA GLN A 138 7.44 1.37 -16.86
C GLN A 138 6.78 2.73 -16.61
N ARG A 139 7.37 3.80 -17.13
CA ARG A 139 6.80 5.15 -17.02
C ARG A 139 5.43 5.24 -17.66
N ARG A 140 5.28 4.73 -18.90
CA ARG A 140 3.98 4.71 -19.60
C ARG A 140 2.89 3.99 -18.82
N ALA A 141 3.24 2.92 -18.09
CA ALA A 141 2.28 2.19 -17.26
C ALA A 141 1.86 2.97 -16.01
N LEU A 142 2.75 3.80 -15.44
CA LEU A 142 2.50 4.55 -14.20
C LEU A 142 1.91 5.95 -14.44
N ARG A 143 2.17 6.54 -15.61
CA ARG A 143 1.69 7.89 -15.97
C ARG A 143 0.18 8.08 -15.79
N PRO A 144 -0.71 7.17 -16.21
CA PRO A 144 -2.15 7.33 -16.00
C PRO A 144 -2.55 7.44 -14.52
N VAL A 145 -1.78 6.81 -13.61
CA VAL A 145 -2.02 6.90 -12.16
C VAL A 145 -1.67 8.30 -11.65
N ARG A 146 -0.54 8.86 -12.09
CA ARG A 146 -0.16 10.23 -11.78
C ARG A 146 -1.22 11.22 -12.28
N GLU A 147 -1.60 11.10 -13.54
CA GLU A 147 -2.60 12.00 -14.15
C GLU A 147 -3.95 11.95 -13.43
N LEU A 148 -4.39 10.75 -13.03
CA LEU A 148 -5.58 10.59 -12.20
C LEU A 148 -5.41 11.26 -10.84
N PHE A 149 -4.28 11.06 -10.18
CA PHE A 149 -3.98 11.66 -8.89
C PHE A 149 -3.97 13.19 -8.95
N GLU A 150 -3.32 13.78 -9.95
CA GLU A 150 -3.26 15.22 -10.14
C GLU A 150 -4.65 15.82 -10.40
N ARG A 151 -5.46 15.17 -11.24
CA ARG A 151 -6.85 15.56 -11.50
C ARG A 151 -7.69 15.52 -10.23
N LEU A 152 -7.65 14.44 -9.46
CA LEU A 152 -8.43 14.31 -8.22
C LEU A 152 -8.02 15.36 -7.17
N ARG A 153 -6.74 15.74 -7.11
CA ARG A 153 -6.28 16.83 -6.27
C ARG A 153 -6.83 18.19 -6.75
N ALA A 154 -6.81 18.44 -8.04
CA ALA A 154 -7.36 19.64 -8.63
C ALA A 154 -8.88 19.74 -8.39
N ASP A 155 -9.58 18.60 -8.38
CA ASP A 155 -11.01 18.50 -8.04
C ASP A 155 -11.29 18.65 -6.53
N GLY A 156 -10.27 18.90 -5.69
CA GLY A 156 -10.40 19.22 -4.28
C GLY A 156 -10.26 18.05 -3.31
N LEU A 157 -9.88 16.83 -3.76
CA LEU A 157 -9.53 15.76 -2.83
C LEU A 157 -8.23 16.07 -2.08
N ALA A 158 -8.29 16.01 -0.75
CA ALA A 158 -7.12 16.20 0.12
C ALA A 158 -6.24 14.94 0.16
N ILE A 159 -5.58 14.64 -0.94
CA ILE A 159 -4.69 13.49 -1.11
C ILE A 159 -3.26 13.93 -1.40
N ASP A 160 -2.27 13.14 -0.93
CA ASP A 160 -0.85 13.49 -0.99
C ASP A 160 0.06 12.30 -1.30
N THR A 161 -0.50 11.10 -1.47
CA THR A 161 0.29 9.88 -1.58
C THR A 161 0.04 9.15 -2.89
N LEU A 162 1.13 8.99 -3.67
CA LEU A 162 1.23 8.02 -4.76
C LEU A 162 2.14 6.88 -4.33
N SER A 163 1.54 5.76 -3.91
CA SER A 163 2.24 4.55 -3.52
C SER A 163 2.51 3.67 -4.73
N MET A 164 3.64 3.86 -5.38
CA MET A 164 4.06 3.09 -6.55
C MET A 164 5.59 3.02 -6.61
N GLY A 165 6.12 2.03 -7.31
CA GLY A 165 7.55 1.75 -7.39
C GLY A 165 8.01 0.69 -6.39
N MET A 166 8.68 -0.30 -6.92
CA MET A 166 9.38 -1.38 -6.23
C MET A 166 10.83 -1.42 -6.70
N SER A 167 11.62 -2.39 -6.25
CA SER A 167 13.06 -2.46 -6.57
C SER A 167 13.39 -2.42 -8.08
N HIS A 168 12.48 -2.86 -8.94
CA HIS A 168 12.73 -2.98 -10.38
C HIS A 168 12.23 -1.79 -11.22
N ASP A 169 11.32 -0.97 -10.69
CA ASP A 169 10.70 0.16 -11.37
C ASP A 169 10.78 1.47 -10.55
N LEU A 170 11.71 1.50 -9.59
CA LEU A 170 11.89 2.59 -8.64
C LEU A 170 12.08 3.95 -9.32
N GLU A 171 13.03 4.01 -10.26
CA GLU A 171 13.39 5.26 -10.95
C GLU A 171 12.23 5.77 -11.81
N ALA A 172 11.57 4.87 -12.55
CA ALA A 172 10.40 5.20 -13.35
C ALA A 172 9.23 5.70 -12.50
N ALA A 173 9.01 5.08 -11.35
CA ALA A 173 7.97 5.50 -10.41
C ALA A 173 8.27 6.89 -9.81
N ILE A 174 9.51 7.17 -9.45
CA ILE A 174 9.93 8.50 -8.95
C ILE A 174 9.75 9.55 -10.05
N ALA A 175 10.16 9.25 -11.29
CA ALA A 175 9.97 10.14 -12.43
C ALA A 175 8.49 10.43 -12.74
N GLU A 176 7.60 9.47 -12.42
CA GLU A 176 6.14 9.65 -12.51
C GLU A 176 5.51 10.12 -11.19
N GLY A 177 6.29 10.72 -10.28
CA GLY A 177 5.79 11.42 -9.10
C GLY A 177 5.45 10.54 -7.90
N ALA A 178 5.98 9.33 -7.78
CA ALA A 178 5.80 8.51 -6.59
C ALA A 178 6.24 9.26 -5.33
N THR A 179 5.36 9.30 -4.33
CA THR A 179 5.67 9.90 -3.01
C THR A 179 5.98 8.85 -1.96
N LEU A 180 5.66 7.59 -2.24
CA LEU A 180 5.96 6.44 -1.41
C LEU A 180 6.36 5.26 -2.29
N VAL A 181 7.57 4.74 -2.08
CA VAL A 181 8.10 3.56 -2.77
C VAL A 181 8.16 2.36 -1.82
N ARG A 182 8.12 1.13 -2.38
CA ARG A 182 8.07 -0.11 -1.61
C ARG A 182 9.25 -1.00 -1.96
N VAL A 183 10.38 -0.68 -1.40
CA VAL A 183 11.64 -1.37 -1.68
C VAL A 183 11.78 -2.61 -0.79
N GLY A 184 12.02 -3.75 -1.39
CA GLY A 184 12.21 -5.02 -0.69
C GLY A 184 13.54 -5.67 -1.03
N THR A 185 13.65 -6.24 -2.22
CA THR A 185 14.83 -7.01 -2.66
C THR A 185 16.13 -6.20 -2.60
N ALA A 186 16.10 -4.91 -2.91
CA ALA A 186 17.29 -4.07 -2.85
C ALA A 186 17.79 -3.82 -1.41
N ILE A 187 16.93 -3.98 -0.38
CA ILE A 187 17.30 -3.83 1.03
C ILE A 187 17.61 -5.18 1.67
N PHE A 188 16.74 -6.17 1.48
CA PHE A 188 16.79 -7.45 2.17
C PHE A 188 17.47 -8.56 1.37
N GLY A 189 17.80 -8.31 0.11
CA GLY A 189 18.36 -9.31 -0.81
C GLY A 189 17.29 -10.15 -1.53
N GLU A 190 17.74 -11.09 -2.34
CA GLU A 190 16.87 -12.07 -2.99
C GLU A 190 16.35 -13.08 -1.97
N ARG A 191 15.11 -13.53 -2.18
CA ARG A 191 14.53 -14.57 -1.33
C ARG A 191 15.25 -15.88 -1.60
N SER A 192 15.79 -16.50 -0.56
CA SER A 192 16.15 -17.91 -0.65
C SER A 192 14.86 -18.69 -0.99
N LYS A 193 14.90 -19.47 -2.07
CA LYS A 193 13.91 -20.50 -2.35
C LYS A 193 14.07 -21.60 -1.31
N ALA A 194 13.60 -21.37 -0.09
CA ALA A 194 13.54 -22.40 0.93
C ALA A 194 12.21 -23.14 0.73
N GLY A 195 12.31 -24.37 0.20
CA GLY A 195 11.30 -25.41 0.27
C GLY A 195 10.06 -25.20 -0.62
N ALA A 196 10.12 -25.71 -1.85
CA ALA A 196 8.93 -26.24 -2.50
C ALA A 196 8.55 -27.54 -1.86
#